data_712c09235e4ce181f4fa58cd62063c0a
#
_entry.id   712c09235e4ce181f4fa58cd62063c0a
#
_cell.length_a   1.000
_cell.length_b   1.000
_cell.length_c   1.000
_cell.angle_alpha   90.00
_cell.angle_beta   90.00
_cell.angle_gamma   90.00
#
_symmetry.space_group_name_H-M   'P 1'
#
loop_
_entity.id
_entity.type
_entity.pdbx_description
1 polymer ?
#
loop_
_entity_poly.entity_id
_entity_poly.type
_entity_poly.pdbx_seq_one_letter_code
_entity_poly.pdbx_strand_id
1 'polypeptide(L)'
;MSKHLREVIKKKQKAYREWKKGGISKESYIIEVTTCRDKVRQAKSQVELDLAKGIKTNSKRFYSHINKKKTKKEEVGPLNTDDGAEVKDNLGMAQYLNKYFASVFNKTKEDLRDNGSMTNGNEDMEVDITISEVEAKLKQLNGTKSGGPDNLHPRILKELAHEIASPLAGIFNESVNSGVVPYNWRIANIVPIFKKGGKNDPSNYRPVSLTPVVCKLLEKNLKEKVVKDIEVNGKWEKIQHGFTKGRSCQTNLISFFEKVTDFLDKGNAVIAINAVNAIIYLDFSRAFDTVPHGELLVKLDKMGINRKIERWIKNWLKGRLQRVLLKGELSGWREVTSGVPQGSVLGLILFNLFITDLGTKSGSVLIKFVDDTKLGGIANLEKDRDILQEDLDDLVNWSNSNKMKFNSEKCKVMHLGINNKNFSYKLGTHQLEVTEEEKDLGVLV
;
A
#
# COMPACT_ATOMS: atom_id res chain seq x y z
N MET A 1 21.19 -26.57 -6.85
CA MET A 1 21.33 -28.00 -7.20
C MET A 1 22.26 -28.63 -6.18
N SER A 2 21.84 -29.70 -5.46
CA SER A 2 22.63 -30.35 -4.42
C SER A 2 23.85 -31.05 -5.02
N LYS A 3 24.91 -31.30 -4.19
CA LYS A 3 26.12 -32.03 -4.60
C LYS A 3 25.75 -33.43 -5.12
N HIS A 4 24.88 -34.14 -4.41
CA HIS A 4 24.38 -35.45 -4.81
C HIS A 4 23.69 -35.46 -6.18
N LEU A 5 22.85 -34.49 -6.49
CA LEU A 5 22.16 -34.40 -7.78
C LEU A 5 23.14 -34.14 -8.95
N ARG A 6 24.22 -33.38 -8.70
CA ARG A 6 25.30 -33.17 -9.69
C ARG A 6 26.03 -34.49 -9.99
N GLU A 7 26.26 -35.30 -8.98
CA GLU A 7 26.91 -36.63 -9.14
C GLU A 7 26.06 -37.57 -9.97
N VAL A 8 24.75 -37.64 -9.70
CA VAL A 8 23.81 -38.45 -10.49
C VAL A 8 23.77 -38.02 -11.96
N ILE A 9 23.76 -36.70 -12.23
CA ILE A 9 23.83 -36.19 -13.60
C ILE A 9 25.13 -36.54 -14.28
N LYS A 10 26.27 -36.44 -13.57
CA LYS A 10 27.59 -36.85 -14.09
C LYS A 10 27.64 -38.33 -14.42
N LYS A 11 27.07 -39.20 -13.55
CA LYS A 11 26.96 -40.64 -13.82
C LYS A 11 26.19 -40.94 -15.10
N LYS A 12 25.03 -40.32 -15.29
CA LYS A 12 24.25 -40.43 -16.54
C LYS A 12 25.05 -39.97 -17.76
N GLN A 13 25.78 -38.88 -17.66
CA GLN A 13 26.60 -38.37 -18.77
C GLN A 13 27.78 -39.33 -19.09
N LYS A 14 28.39 -39.92 -18.06
CA LYS A 14 29.45 -40.93 -18.25
C LYS A 14 28.90 -42.17 -18.93
N ALA A 15 27.79 -42.72 -18.42
CA ALA A 15 27.10 -43.87 -19.01
C ALA A 15 26.70 -43.65 -20.48
N TYR A 16 26.26 -42.43 -20.84
CA TYR A 16 26.00 -42.08 -22.23
C TYR A 16 27.25 -42.18 -23.12
N ARG A 17 28.40 -41.69 -22.65
CA ARG A 17 29.66 -41.75 -23.42
C ARG A 17 30.17 -43.18 -23.58
N GLU A 18 30.03 -44.01 -22.53
CA GLU A 18 30.43 -45.41 -22.54
C GLU A 18 29.54 -46.24 -23.48
N TRP A 19 28.22 -46.02 -23.45
CA TRP A 19 27.29 -46.65 -24.38
C TRP A 19 27.60 -46.27 -25.84
N LYS A 20 27.87 -45.01 -26.13
CA LYS A 20 28.26 -44.56 -27.49
C LYS A 20 29.55 -45.16 -27.99
N LYS A 21 30.45 -45.56 -27.08
CA LYS A 21 31.70 -46.26 -27.39
C LYS A 21 31.57 -47.78 -27.42
N GLY A 22 30.35 -48.31 -27.20
CA GLY A 22 30.12 -49.76 -27.13
C GLY A 22 30.57 -50.41 -25.82
N GLY A 23 30.96 -49.66 -24.79
CA GLY A 23 31.48 -50.19 -23.51
C GLY A 23 30.40 -50.67 -22.54
N ILE A 24 29.14 -50.27 -22.72
CA ILE A 24 28.00 -50.74 -21.95
C ILE A 24 26.78 -50.99 -22.85
N SER A 25 25.84 -51.82 -22.38
CA SER A 25 24.61 -52.10 -23.10
C SER A 25 23.64 -50.92 -23.06
N LYS A 26 22.69 -50.85 -24.01
CA LYS A 26 21.64 -49.85 -24.05
C LYS A 26 20.74 -49.91 -22.82
N GLU A 27 20.46 -51.11 -22.33
CA GLU A 27 19.66 -51.36 -21.12
C GLU A 27 20.32 -50.72 -19.89
N SER A 28 21.64 -50.94 -19.71
CA SER A 28 22.42 -50.34 -18.62
C SER A 28 22.39 -48.81 -18.66
N TYR A 29 22.49 -48.21 -19.85
CA TYR A 29 22.35 -46.75 -20.01
C TYR A 29 20.94 -46.27 -19.65
N ILE A 30 19.87 -46.99 -20.07
CA ILE A 30 18.46 -46.63 -19.76
C ILE A 30 18.21 -46.66 -18.24
N ILE A 31 18.80 -47.59 -17.50
CA ILE A 31 18.71 -47.64 -16.03
C ILE A 31 19.27 -46.33 -15.41
N GLU A 32 20.45 -45.89 -15.85
CA GLU A 32 21.04 -44.62 -15.35
C GLU A 32 20.22 -43.41 -15.74
N VAL A 33 19.61 -43.38 -16.93
CA VAL A 33 18.68 -42.33 -17.36
C VAL A 33 17.44 -42.28 -16.46
N THR A 34 16.85 -43.45 -16.16
CA THR A 34 15.64 -43.55 -15.32
C THR A 34 15.95 -43.11 -13.90
N THR A 35 17.03 -43.61 -13.31
CA THR A 35 17.51 -43.24 -11.98
C THR A 35 17.76 -41.73 -11.87
N CYS A 36 18.43 -41.14 -12.87
CA CYS A 36 18.65 -39.69 -12.92
C CYS A 36 17.35 -38.93 -12.99
N ARG A 37 16.39 -39.36 -13.83
CA ARG A 37 15.08 -38.73 -13.97
C ARG A 37 14.30 -38.73 -12.66
N ASP A 38 14.28 -39.87 -11.96
CA ASP A 38 13.54 -40.01 -10.71
C ASP A 38 14.15 -39.18 -9.58
N LYS A 39 15.48 -39.12 -9.48
CA LYS A 39 16.17 -38.25 -8.52
C LYS A 39 15.94 -36.77 -8.81
N VAL A 40 15.90 -36.37 -10.07
CA VAL A 40 15.54 -34.98 -10.45
C VAL A 40 14.09 -34.64 -10.09
N ARG A 41 13.15 -35.58 -10.31
CA ARG A 41 11.73 -35.39 -9.92
C ARG A 41 11.59 -35.26 -8.41
N GLN A 42 12.22 -36.16 -7.62
CA GLN A 42 12.22 -36.07 -6.17
C GLN A 42 12.78 -34.72 -5.67
N ALA A 43 13.91 -34.28 -6.22
CA ALA A 43 14.50 -33.02 -5.84
C ALA A 43 13.61 -31.81 -6.17
N LYS A 44 12.90 -31.82 -7.31
CA LYS A 44 11.94 -30.78 -7.67
C LYS A 44 10.74 -30.76 -6.73
N SER A 45 10.16 -31.93 -6.44
CA SER A 45 9.05 -32.07 -5.50
C SER A 45 9.42 -31.57 -4.10
N GLN A 46 10.63 -31.93 -3.61
CA GLN A 46 11.11 -31.45 -2.32
C GLN A 46 11.22 -29.91 -2.26
N VAL A 47 11.75 -29.27 -3.32
CA VAL A 47 11.83 -27.81 -3.42
C VAL A 47 10.44 -27.18 -3.38
N GLU A 48 9.45 -27.76 -4.06
CA GLU A 48 8.08 -27.27 -4.06
C GLU A 48 7.43 -27.42 -2.67
N LEU A 49 7.68 -28.53 -2.00
CA LEU A 49 7.21 -28.79 -0.65
C LEU A 49 7.82 -27.81 0.38
N ASP A 50 9.12 -27.54 0.28
CA ASP A 50 9.82 -26.57 1.13
C ASP A 50 9.32 -25.14 0.88
N LEU A 51 9.01 -24.80 -0.36
CA LEU A 51 8.40 -23.50 -0.73
C LEU A 51 6.99 -23.36 -0.17
N ALA A 52 6.18 -24.43 -0.24
CA ALA A 52 4.82 -24.43 0.30
C ALA A 52 4.83 -24.29 1.84
N LYS A 53 5.70 -25.03 2.53
CA LYS A 53 5.89 -24.91 3.99
C LYS A 53 6.37 -23.53 4.42
N GLY A 54 7.23 -22.91 3.61
CA GLY A 54 7.79 -21.58 3.89
C GLY A 54 6.93 -20.39 3.45
N ILE A 55 5.72 -20.57 2.95
CA ILE A 55 4.92 -19.49 2.37
C ILE A 55 4.57 -18.40 3.38
N LYS A 56 4.30 -18.76 4.64
CA LYS A 56 3.98 -17.81 5.71
C LYS A 56 5.19 -16.95 6.11
N THR A 57 6.40 -17.50 6.05
CA THR A 57 7.63 -16.84 6.47
C THR A 57 8.35 -16.14 5.32
N ASN A 58 8.23 -16.63 4.09
CA ASN A 58 8.89 -16.09 2.90
C ASN A 58 8.03 -16.24 1.64
N SER A 59 6.91 -15.56 1.61
CA SER A 59 5.99 -15.52 0.46
C SER A 59 6.69 -15.11 -0.85
N LYS A 60 7.66 -14.19 -0.79
CA LYS A 60 8.41 -13.71 -1.97
C LYS A 60 9.14 -14.87 -2.69
N ARG A 61 9.74 -15.80 -1.96
CA ARG A 61 10.45 -16.96 -2.54
C ARG A 61 9.46 -17.89 -3.26
N PHE A 62 8.30 -18.12 -2.67
CA PHE A 62 7.22 -18.90 -3.27
C PHE A 62 6.72 -18.28 -4.56
N TYR A 63 6.29 -17.00 -4.51
CA TYR A 63 5.79 -16.31 -5.70
C TYR A 63 6.85 -16.13 -6.78
N SER A 64 8.12 -15.90 -6.42
CA SER A 64 9.22 -15.88 -7.39
C SER A 64 9.37 -17.21 -8.13
N HIS A 65 9.19 -18.35 -7.43
CA HIS A 65 9.23 -19.67 -8.06
C HIS A 65 8.03 -19.88 -9.01
N ILE A 66 6.82 -19.51 -8.57
CA ILE A 66 5.60 -19.57 -9.41
C ILE A 66 5.75 -18.69 -10.65
N ASN A 67 6.19 -17.43 -10.47
CA ASN A 67 6.35 -16.49 -11.58
C ASN A 67 7.42 -16.91 -12.60
N LYS A 68 8.46 -17.66 -12.16
CA LYS A 68 9.43 -18.27 -13.09
C LYS A 68 8.82 -19.40 -13.93
N LYS A 69 7.76 -20.06 -13.46
CA LYS A 69 7.03 -21.10 -14.18
C LYS A 69 5.91 -20.56 -15.07
N LYS A 70 5.45 -19.33 -14.84
CA LYS A 70 4.49 -18.68 -15.73
C LYS A 70 5.13 -18.42 -17.09
N THR A 71 4.49 -18.86 -18.14
CA THR A 71 4.93 -18.65 -19.54
C THR A 71 4.82 -17.20 -20.00
N LYS A 72 3.93 -16.41 -19.38
CA LYS A 72 3.82 -14.95 -19.57
C LYS A 72 4.22 -14.26 -18.28
N LYS A 73 5.33 -13.51 -18.31
CA LYS A 73 5.64 -12.55 -17.26
C LYS A 73 4.60 -11.42 -17.33
N GLU A 74 4.09 -11.00 -16.17
CA GLU A 74 3.31 -9.76 -16.06
C GLU A 74 4.28 -8.59 -16.23
N GLU A 75 4.61 -8.26 -17.47
CA GLU A 75 5.45 -7.12 -17.83
C GLU A 75 4.55 -5.93 -18.12
N VAL A 76 5.11 -4.72 -17.92
CA VAL A 76 4.50 -3.50 -18.44
C VAL A 76 4.41 -3.67 -19.94
N GLY A 77 3.20 -3.54 -20.47
CA GLY A 77 2.95 -3.65 -21.92
C GLY A 77 3.31 -2.36 -22.67
N PRO A 78 3.24 -2.35 -24.00
CA PRO A 78 3.28 -1.13 -24.75
C PRO A 78 2.23 -0.15 -24.21
N LEU A 79 2.58 1.14 -24.11
CA LEU A 79 1.69 2.16 -23.56
C LEU A 79 1.15 3.05 -24.69
N ASN A 80 -0.13 3.34 -24.64
CA ASN A 80 -0.74 4.34 -25.50
C ASN A 80 -0.55 5.73 -24.88
N THR A 81 -0.07 6.67 -25.67
CA THR A 81 0.07 8.07 -25.28
C THR A 81 -1.24 8.83 -25.51
N ASP A 82 -1.35 10.03 -24.95
CA ASP A 82 -2.55 10.87 -25.05
C ASP A 82 -2.92 11.23 -26.51
N ASP A 83 -1.93 11.23 -27.41
CA ASP A 83 -2.05 11.48 -28.86
C ASP A 83 -2.29 10.19 -29.68
N GLY A 84 -2.48 9.05 -29.02
CA GLY A 84 -2.76 7.76 -29.64
C GLY A 84 -1.53 7.00 -30.15
N ALA A 85 -0.32 7.52 -29.98
CA ALA A 85 0.89 6.81 -30.34
C ALA A 85 1.21 5.68 -29.36
N GLU A 86 1.82 4.60 -29.85
CA GLU A 86 2.22 3.46 -29.02
C GLU A 86 3.72 3.52 -28.66
N VAL A 87 4.04 3.52 -27.37
CA VAL A 87 5.42 3.49 -26.86
C VAL A 87 5.78 2.08 -26.44
N LYS A 88 6.84 1.50 -27.02
CA LYS A 88 7.27 0.10 -26.81
C LYS A 88 8.60 -0.04 -26.11
N ASP A 89 9.49 0.94 -26.25
CA ASP A 89 10.81 0.92 -25.62
C ASP A 89 10.72 1.20 -24.12
N ASN A 90 11.60 0.58 -23.34
CA ASN A 90 11.55 0.65 -21.89
C ASN A 90 11.80 2.08 -21.35
N LEU A 91 12.69 2.84 -21.96
CA LEU A 91 12.99 4.23 -21.55
C LEU A 91 11.79 5.14 -21.83
N GLY A 92 11.22 5.08 -23.04
CA GLY A 92 10.03 5.85 -23.40
C GLY A 92 8.83 5.53 -22.51
N MET A 93 8.57 4.23 -22.27
CA MET A 93 7.53 3.81 -21.31
C MET A 93 7.79 4.33 -19.88
N ALA A 94 9.04 4.30 -19.42
CA ALA A 94 9.39 4.84 -18.10
C ALA A 94 9.18 6.36 -18.03
N GLN A 95 9.54 7.10 -19.07
CA GLN A 95 9.33 8.55 -19.17
C GLN A 95 7.83 8.89 -19.21
N TYR A 96 7.07 8.15 -20.01
CA TYR A 96 5.63 8.39 -20.13
C TYR A 96 4.90 8.09 -18.81
N LEU A 97 5.19 6.95 -18.15
CA LEU A 97 4.62 6.64 -16.84
C LEU A 97 4.99 7.70 -15.79
N ASN A 98 6.22 8.22 -15.80
CA ASN A 98 6.62 9.26 -14.86
C ASN A 98 5.88 10.58 -15.12
N LYS A 99 5.67 10.94 -16.40
CA LYS A 99 4.83 12.08 -16.79
C LYS A 99 3.41 11.90 -16.29
N TYR A 100 2.83 10.71 -16.52
CA TYR A 100 1.48 10.38 -16.10
C TYR A 100 1.33 10.40 -14.57
N PHE A 101 2.22 9.76 -13.81
CA PHE A 101 2.15 9.77 -12.35
C PHE A 101 2.30 11.18 -11.76
N ALA A 102 3.15 12.02 -12.38
CA ALA A 102 3.31 13.41 -11.95
C ALA A 102 2.12 14.31 -12.32
N SER A 103 1.35 13.97 -13.35
CA SER A 103 0.16 14.75 -13.75
C SER A 103 -1.02 14.62 -12.77
N VAL A 104 -0.99 13.58 -11.93
CA VAL A 104 -2.03 13.32 -10.92
C VAL A 104 -1.87 14.21 -9.69
N PHE A 105 -0.67 14.73 -9.43
CA PHE A 105 -0.41 15.57 -8.27
C PHE A 105 -1.23 16.85 -8.30
N ASN A 106 -1.65 17.32 -7.12
CA ASN A 106 -2.30 18.61 -6.98
C ASN A 106 -1.36 19.73 -7.44
N LYS A 107 -1.83 20.56 -8.38
CA LYS A 107 -1.03 21.63 -9.01
C LYS A 107 -0.90 22.89 -8.16
N THR A 108 -1.62 22.98 -7.07
CA THR A 108 -1.49 24.13 -6.15
C THR A 108 -0.09 24.09 -5.54
N LYS A 109 0.77 25.04 -5.94
CA LYS A 109 1.94 25.43 -5.16
C LYS A 109 1.40 26.06 -3.88
N GLU A 110 1.03 25.22 -2.93
CA GLU A 110 0.80 25.70 -1.58
C GLU A 110 2.18 26.09 -1.06
N ASP A 111 2.39 27.39 -0.90
CA ASP A 111 3.43 27.83 0.00
C ASP A 111 3.15 27.12 1.32
N LEU A 112 4.05 26.22 1.71
CA LEU A 112 4.07 25.65 3.05
C LEU A 112 4.47 26.80 3.98
N ARG A 113 3.54 27.78 4.13
CA ARG A 113 3.78 28.99 4.91
C ARG A 113 4.08 28.54 6.33
N ASP A 114 5.10 29.12 6.91
CA ASP A 114 5.25 29.19 8.34
C ASP A 114 4.09 30.06 8.85
N ASN A 115 2.93 29.46 9.05
CA ASN A 115 1.87 30.10 9.81
C ASN A 115 2.37 30.16 11.26
N GLY A 116 2.99 31.29 11.58
CA GLY A 116 3.56 31.57 12.89
C GLY A 116 2.55 31.69 14.03
N SER A 117 1.44 30.98 13.93
CA SER A 117 0.42 30.84 14.97
C SER A 117 0.21 29.37 15.26
N MET A 118 1.19 28.74 15.88
CA MET A 118 1.01 27.45 16.50
C MET A 118 0.39 27.65 17.88
N THR A 119 -0.88 27.28 18.00
CA THR A 119 -1.60 27.21 19.26
C THR A 119 -0.97 26.15 20.18
N ASN A 120 -0.78 26.51 21.44
CA ASN A 120 -0.50 25.70 22.64
C ASN A 120 -0.46 24.18 22.47
N GLY A 121 0.54 23.65 21.81
CA GLY A 121 0.81 22.22 21.75
C GLY A 121 2.20 21.93 22.33
N ASN A 122 2.34 20.80 22.96
CA ASN A 122 3.51 20.29 23.68
C ASN A 122 4.82 20.96 23.31
N GLU A 123 5.50 21.51 24.33
CA GLU A 123 6.85 22.06 24.24
C GLU A 123 7.76 21.21 23.35
N ASP A 124 8.81 21.80 22.83
CA ASP A 124 9.89 21.15 22.03
C ASP A 124 10.57 20.00 22.81
N MET A 125 9.78 18.98 23.21
CA MET A 125 10.32 17.80 23.87
C MET A 125 11.34 17.16 22.95
N GLU A 126 12.50 16.90 23.51
CA GLU A 126 13.60 16.28 22.76
C GLU A 126 13.17 14.89 22.25
N VAL A 127 13.39 14.68 20.98
CA VAL A 127 13.16 13.37 20.36
C VAL A 127 14.46 12.61 20.43
N ASP A 128 14.55 11.66 21.34
CA ASP A 128 15.70 10.77 21.46
C ASP A 128 15.44 9.44 20.75
N ILE A 129 16.38 9.02 19.91
CA ILE A 129 16.41 7.74 19.21
C ILE A 129 17.68 7.01 19.67
N THR A 130 17.50 5.97 20.46
CA THR A 130 18.61 5.26 21.09
C THR A 130 19.34 4.34 20.09
N ILE A 131 20.62 4.08 20.37
CA ILE A 131 21.44 3.14 19.58
C ILE A 131 20.79 1.75 19.55
N SER A 132 20.24 1.30 20.68
CA SER A 132 19.58 -0.01 20.80
C SER A 132 18.33 -0.12 19.91
N GLU A 133 17.52 0.94 19.79
CA GLU A 133 16.36 0.97 18.87
C GLU A 133 16.79 0.86 17.43
N VAL A 134 17.83 1.59 17.03
CA VAL A 134 18.36 1.55 15.67
C VAL A 134 18.93 0.17 15.35
N GLU A 135 19.75 -0.40 16.24
CA GLU A 135 20.31 -1.74 16.07
C GLU A 135 19.23 -2.83 15.95
N ALA A 136 18.23 -2.79 16.82
CA ALA A 136 17.11 -3.73 16.77
C ALA A 136 16.36 -3.66 15.43
N LYS A 137 16.10 -2.45 14.92
CA LYS A 137 15.43 -2.26 13.64
C LYS A 137 16.30 -2.67 12.44
N LEU A 138 17.62 -2.46 12.50
CA LEU A 138 18.57 -2.95 11.49
C LEU A 138 18.56 -4.49 11.44
N LYS A 139 18.64 -5.18 12.59
CA LYS A 139 18.58 -6.65 12.69
C LYS A 139 17.28 -7.23 12.14
N GLN A 140 16.18 -6.50 12.23
CA GLN A 140 14.87 -6.91 11.70
C GLN A 140 14.71 -6.67 10.19
N LEU A 141 15.68 -6.07 9.50
CA LEU A 141 15.57 -5.84 8.06
C LEU A 141 15.42 -7.15 7.29
N ASN A 142 14.49 -7.14 6.35
CA ASN A 142 14.34 -8.26 5.43
C ASN A 142 15.37 -8.14 4.28
N GLY A 143 16.43 -8.92 4.35
CA GLY A 143 17.51 -8.94 3.38
C GLY A 143 17.13 -9.40 1.95
N THR A 144 15.86 -9.71 1.67
CA THR A 144 15.38 -10.07 0.33
C THR A 144 14.65 -8.93 -0.38
N LYS A 145 14.40 -7.81 0.31
CA LYS A 145 13.77 -6.63 -0.28
C LYS A 145 14.79 -5.83 -1.12
N SER A 146 14.29 -5.09 -2.09
CA SER A 146 15.08 -4.20 -2.94
C SER A 146 15.60 -3.00 -2.14
N GLY A 147 16.77 -2.48 -2.52
CA GLY A 147 17.30 -1.21 -2.05
C GLY A 147 16.53 0.00 -2.60
N GLY A 148 16.87 1.17 -2.12
CA GLY A 148 16.38 2.46 -2.62
C GLY A 148 17.23 3.01 -3.78
N PRO A 149 17.04 4.30 -4.14
CA PRO A 149 17.83 4.98 -5.17
C PRO A 149 19.33 5.09 -4.84
N ASP A 150 19.68 4.97 -3.55
CA ASP A 150 21.03 4.98 -2.99
C ASP A 150 21.80 3.67 -3.17
N ASN A 151 21.14 2.64 -3.72
CA ASN A 151 21.67 1.28 -3.90
C ASN A 151 22.12 0.59 -2.60
N LEU A 152 21.78 1.13 -1.42
CA LEU A 152 22.05 0.47 -0.15
C LEU A 152 21.11 -0.72 0.04
N HIS A 153 21.68 -1.93 -0.05
CA HIS A 153 20.88 -3.14 0.03
C HIS A 153 20.56 -3.50 1.49
N PRO A 154 19.31 -3.84 1.85
CA PRO A 154 18.91 -4.16 3.23
C PRO A 154 19.75 -5.24 3.91
N ARG A 155 20.27 -6.20 3.14
CA ARG A 155 21.12 -7.26 3.67
C ARG A 155 22.45 -6.71 4.21
N ILE A 156 23.08 -5.78 3.50
CA ILE A 156 24.34 -5.16 3.96
C ILE A 156 24.10 -4.41 5.27
N LEU A 157 23.05 -3.58 5.33
CA LEU A 157 22.68 -2.85 6.54
C LEU A 157 22.36 -3.78 7.71
N LYS A 158 21.76 -4.93 7.45
CA LYS A 158 21.46 -5.94 8.48
C LYS A 158 22.73 -6.60 9.02
N GLU A 159 23.64 -7.01 8.16
CA GLU A 159 24.90 -7.67 8.56
C GLU A 159 25.81 -6.72 9.35
N LEU A 160 25.80 -5.42 9.02
CA LEU A 160 26.58 -4.38 9.71
C LEU A 160 25.80 -3.72 10.85
N ALA A 161 24.69 -4.29 11.33
CA ALA A 161 23.77 -3.64 12.26
C ALA A 161 24.46 -3.10 13.54
N HIS A 162 25.38 -3.87 14.12
CA HIS A 162 26.10 -3.49 15.33
C HIS A 162 27.02 -2.29 15.09
N GLU A 163 27.78 -2.31 14.01
CA GLU A 163 28.78 -1.30 13.67
C GLU A 163 28.19 0.06 13.29
N ILE A 164 27.05 0.03 12.56
CA ILE A 164 26.45 1.26 12.04
C ILE A 164 25.34 1.84 12.92
N ALA A 165 24.90 1.14 13.97
CA ALA A 165 23.81 1.61 14.83
C ALA A 165 24.12 2.94 15.52
N SER A 166 25.34 3.09 16.08
CA SER A 166 25.76 4.30 16.79
C SER A 166 25.83 5.53 15.87
N PRO A 167 26.57 5.53 14.75
CA PRO A 167 26.58 6.67 13.84
C PRO A 167 25.21 6.98 13.24
N LEU A 168 24.37 5.97 12.96
CA LEU A 168 23.03 6.21 12.45
C LEU A 168 22.11 6.84 13.50
N ALA A 169 22.20 6.44 14.77
CA ALA A 169 21.44 7.07 15.84
C ALA A 169 21.80 8.57 15.97
N GLY A 170 23.08 8.92 15.90
CA GLY A 170 23.53 10.31 15.87
C GLY A 170 22.95 11.10 14.69
N ILE A 171 23.03 10.55 13.47
CA ILE A 171 22.45 11.19 12.27
C ILE A 171 20.94 11.34 12.38
N PHE A 172 20.23 10.36 12.92
CA PHE A 172 18.78 10.40 13.10
C PHE A 172 18.37 11.48 14.08
N ASN A 173 19.02 11.54 15.24
CA ASN A 173 18.75 12.55 16.26
C ASN A 173 19.04 13.95 15.73
N GLU A 174 20.19 14.16 15.08
CA GLU A 174 20.54 15.43 14.46
C GLU A 174 19.51 15.84 13.41
N SER A 175 19.13 14.92 12.51
CA SER A 175 18.14 15.19 11.47
C SER A 175 16.77 15.60 12.04
N VAL A 176 16.30 14.92 13.10
CA VAL A 176 15.00 15.21 13.72
C VAL A 176 15.04 16.50 14.51
N ASN A 177 16.07 16.71 15.32
CA ASN A 177 16.20 17.89 16.18
C ASN A 177 16.42 19.18 15.39
N SER A 178 17.22 19.14 14.32
CA SER A 178 17.40 20.28 13.40
C SER A 178 16.24 20.44 12.39
N GLY A 179 15.48 19.37 12.12
CA GLY A 179 14.48 19.31 11.07
C GLY A 179 15.07 19.16 9.66
N VAL A 180 16.40 19.02 9.54
CA VAL A 180 17.08 18.89 8.24
C VAL A 180 16.95 17.46 7.72
N VAL A 181 16.36 17.31 6.53
CA VAL A 181 16.23 16.01 5.86
C VAL A 181 17.24 15.93 4.73
N PRO A 182 18.18 14.96 4.74
CA PRO A 182 19.14 14.77 3.66
C PRO A 182 18.45 14.62 2.29
N TYR A 183 19.06 15.21 1.25
CA TYR A 183 18.53 15.14 -0.12
C TYR A 183 18.22 13.69 -0.56
N ASN A 184 19.14 12.77 -0.29
CA ASN A 184 18.97 11.37 -0.67
C ASN A 184 17.73 10.69 -0.01
N TRP A 185 17.21 11.22 1.09
CA TRP A 185 16.02 10.66 1.74
C TRP A 185 14.71 11.18 1.13
N ARG A 186 14.78 12.20 0.29
CA ARG A 186 13.64 12.80 -0.40
C ARG A 186 13.44 12.27 -1.83
N ILE A 187 14.33 11.41 -2.33
CA ILE A 187 14.24 10.84 -3.66
C ILE A 187 13.68 9.41 -3.63
N ALA A 188 12.98 9.02 -4.70
CA ALA A 188 12.43 7.66 -4.84
C ALA A 188 12.52 7.15 -6.28
N ASN A 189 12.82 5.86 -6.43
CA ASN A 189 12.56 5.15 -7.67
C ASN A 189 11.14 4.57 -7.63
N ILE A 190 10.34 4.85 -8.64
CA ILE A 190 8.98 4.34 -8.78
C ILE A 190 8.98 3.07 -9.61
N VAL A 191 8.41 2.00 -9.08
CA VAL A 191 8.16 0.77 -9.83
C VAL A 191 6.67 0.72 -10.18
N PRO A 192 6.31 0.71 -11.47
CA PRO A 192 4.92 0.58 -11.89
C PRO A 192 4.45 -0.85 -11.67
N ILE A 193 3.36 -1.03 -10.92
CA ILE A 193 2.72 -2.33 -10.69
C ILE A 193 1.37 -2.34 -11.38
N PHE A 194 1.18 -3.27 -12.32
CA PHE A 194 -0.10 -3.47 -13.00
C PHE A 194 -1.19 -3.90 -12.02
N LYS A 195 -2.36 -3.25 -12.08
CA LYS A 195 -3.51 -3.51 -11.20
C LYS A 195 -4.56 -4.38 -11.89
N LYS A 196 -5.18 -3.87 -12.94
CA LYS A 196 -6.25 -4.51 -13.74
C LYS A 196 -6.48 -3.71 -15.02
N GLY A 197 -7.26 -4.24 -15.94
CA GLY A 197 -7.64 -3.54 -17.19
C GLY A 197 -6.65 -3.77 -18.33
N GLY A 198 -6.55 -2.85 -19.26
CA GLY A 198 -5.63 -2.88 -20.39
C GLY A 198 -4.21 -2.51 -19.95
N LYS A 199 -3.19 -3.27 -20.39
CA LYS A 199 -1.79 -2.97 -20.07
C LYS A 199 -1.24 -1.76 -20.82
N ASN A 200 -1.92 -1.31 -21.85
CA ASN A 200 -1.59 -0.15 -22.65
C ASN A 200 -2.02 1.19 -22.03
N ASP A 201 -2.84 1.14 -20.97
CA ASP A 201 -3.33 2.32 -20.28
C ASP A 201 -2.47 2.58 -19.01
N PRO A 202 -1.79 3.75 -18.88
CA PRO A 202 -0.98 4.10 -17.73
C PRO A 202 -1.80 4.22 -16.44
N SER A 203 -3.12 4.46 -16.54
CA SER A 203 -4.03 4.55 -15.38
C SER A 203 -4.14 3.23 -14.61
N ASN A 204 -3.88 2.11 -15.28
CA ASN A 204 -3.95 0.77 -14.73
C ASN A 204 -2.70 0.34 -13.96
N TYR A 205 -1.74 1.25 -13.77
CA TYR A 205 -0.53 1.02 -12.98
C TYR A 205 -0.53 1.81 -11.69
N ARG A 206 -0.06 1.17 -10.60
CA ARG A 206 0.19 1.81 -9.31
C ARG A 206 1.65 2.22 -9.21
N PRO A 207 1.98 3.46 -8.80
CA PRO A 207 3.35 3.90 -8.56
C PRO A 207 3.81 3.43 -7.16
N VAL A 208 4.63 2.39 -7.08
CA VAL A 208 5.21 1.96 -5.81
C VAL A 208 6.58 2.60 -5.62
N SER A 209 6.73 3.40 -4.56
CA SER A 209 7.93 4.15 -4.24
C SER A 209 8.97 3.27 -3.52
N LEU A 210 10.12 3.09 -4.14
CA LEU A 210 11.32 2.54 -3.51
C LEU A 210 12.14 3.70 -2.91
N THR A 211 11.89 4.01 -1.64
CA THR A 211 12.65 5.01 -0.87
C THR A 211 13.88 4.39 -0.20
N PRO A 212 14.91 5.17 0.18
CA PRO A 212 16.11 4.69 0.83
C PRO A 212 15.81 3.89 2.11
N VAL A 213 16.53 2.79 2.30
CA VAL A 213 16.28 1.89 3.44
C VAL A 213 16.64 2.55 4.76
N VAL A 214 17.69 3.37 4.79
CA VAL A 214 18.11 4.14 5.97
C VAL A 214 17.01 5.13 6.39
N CYS A 215 16.40 5.84 5.43
CA CYS A 215 15.26 6.71 5.72
C CYS A 215 14.08 5.92 6.31
N LYS A 216 13.76 4.74 5.77
CA LYS A 216 12.69 3.87 6.32
C LYS A 216 12.95 3.42 7.76
N LEU A 217 14.21 3.30 8.18
CA LEU A 217 14.54 3.00 9.57
C LEU A 217 14.18 4.17 10.49
N LEU A 218 14.53 5.40 10.08
CA LEU A 218 14.10 6.61 10.80
C LEU A 218 12.58 6.74 10.80
N GLU A 219 11.94 6.58 9.64
CA GLU A 219 10.47 6.61 9.53
C GLU A 219 9.78 5.63 10.51
N LYS A 220 10.36 4.45 10.77
CA LYS A 220 9.82 3.51 11.76
C LYS A 220 9.90 4.06 13.19
N ASN A 221 11.02 4.70 13.56
CA ASN A 221 11.16 5.34 14.86
C ASN A 221 10.16 6.48 15.03
N LEU A 222 10.05 7.34 14.02
CA LEU A 222 9.10 8.47 14.04
C LEU A 222 7.65 7.99 14.07
N LYS A 223 7.30 6.95 13.30
CA LYS A 223 5.98 6.34 13.34
C LYS A 223 5.58 5.90 14.75
N GLU A 224 6.47 5.22 15.46
CA GLU A 224 6.20 4.75 16.83
C GLU A 224 5.93 5.91 17.79
N LYS A 225 6.69 7.02 17.65
CA LYS A 225 6.49 8.24 18.45
C LYS A 225 5.19 8.96 18.07
N VAL A 226 4.90 9.13 16.79
CA VAL A 226 3.64 9.71 16.29
C VAL A 226 2.42 8.92 16.80
N VAL A 227 2.46 7.58 16.73
CA VAL A 227 1.38 6.74 17.26
C VAL A 227 1.20 6.95 18.75
N LYS A 228 2.30 7.02 19.51
CA LYS A 228 2.25 7.27 20.95
C LYS A 228 1.64 8.64 21.27
N ASP A 229 2.03 9.70 20.56
CA ASP A 229 1.48 11.05 20.77
C ASP A 229 -0.05 11.06 20.54
N ILE A 230 -0.50 10.40 19.48
CA ILE A 230 -1.93 10.31 19.16
C ILE A 230 -2.71 9.50 20.20
N GLU A 231 -2.13 8.38 20.69
CA GLU A 231 -2.73 7.54 21.73
C GLU A 231 -2.87 8.32 23.04
N VAL A 232 -1.82 9.04 23.45
CA VAL A 232 -1.82 9.89 24.68
C VAL A 232 -2.86 11.00 24.55
N ASN A 233 -2.98 11.63 23.40
CA ASN A 233 -3.93 12.71 23.15
C ASN A 233 -5.37 12.21 22.93
N GLY A 234 -5.61 10.90 22.92
CA GLY A 234 -6.93 10.30 22.73
C GLY A 234 -7.56 10.57 21.34
N LYS A 235 -6.74 10.90 20.34
CA LYS A 235 -7.19 11.33 19.01
C LYS A 235 -7.19 10.19 17.97
N TRP A 236 -7.07 8.95 18.43
CA TRP A 236 -7.13 7.80 17.54
C TRP A 236 -8.56 7.48 17.13
N GLU A 237 -8.82 7.46 15.85
CA GLU A 237 -10.14 7.20 15.32
C GLU A 237 -10.53 5.70 15.41
N LYS A 238 -11.71 5.43 15.97
CA LYS A 238 -12.19 4.05 16.19
C LYS A 238 -12.70 3.36 14.92
N ILE A 239 -13.05 4.10 13.89
CA ILE A 239 -13.65 3.55 12.65
C ILE A 239 -12.60 3.19 11.59
N GLN A 240 -11.32 3.59 11.74
CA GLN A 240 -10.23 3.22 10.84
C GLN A 240 -9.61 1.88 11.26
N HIS A 241 -9.65 0.90 10.35
CA HIS A 241 -9.08 -0.44 10.57
C HIS A 241 -7.75 -0.66 9.82
N GLY A 242 -7.51 0.06 8.73
CA GLY A 242 -6.30 -0.08 7.95
C GLY A 242 -5.05 0.40 8.69
N PHE A 243 -3.98 -0.38 8.69
CA PHE A 243 -2.69 -0.09 9.32
C PHE A 243 -2.76 0.31 10.81
N THR A 244 -3.85 -0.06 11.48
CA THR A 244 -4.08 0.17 12.92
C THR A 244 -3.71 -1.08 13.71
N LYS A 245 -3.02 -0.91 14.84
CA LYS A 245 -2.59 -2.03 15.70
C LYS A 245 -3.82 -2.80 16.21
N GLY A 246 -3.78 -4.13 16.11
CA GLY A 246 -4.85 -5.02 16.53
C GLY A 246 -6.07 -5.06 15.59
N ARG A 247 -6.04 -4.37 14.44
CA ARG A 247 -7.12 -4.37 13.45
C ARG A 247 -6.68 -5.00 12.13
N SER A 248 -7.66 -5.46 11.34
CA SER A 248 -7.45 -6.18 10.08
C SER A 248 -8.64 -5.99 9.14
N CYS A 249 -8.54 -6.47 7.89
CA CYS A 249 -9.68 -6.57 6.98
C CYS A 249 -10.85 -7.32 7.63
N GLN A 250 -10.56 -8.43 8.33
CA GLN A 250 -11.57 -9.22 9.01
C GLN A 250 -12.30 -8.43 10.11
N THR A 251 -11.56 -7.69 10.96
CA THR A 251 -12.19 -6.86 12.01
C THR A 251 -13.00 -5.71 11.43
N ASN A 252 -12.61 -5.18 10.27
CA ASN A 252 -13.40 -4.17 9.55
C ASN A 252 -14.74 -4.74 9.07
N LEU A 253 -14.68 -5.88 8.37
CA LEU A 253 -15.88 -6.56 7.86
C LEU A 253 -16.83 -6.94 8.99
N ILE A 254 -16.34 -7.61 10.03
CA ILE A 254 -17.16 -8.02 11.19
C ILE A 254 -17.81 -6.79 11.83
N SER A 255 -17.02 -5.75 12.16
CA SER A 255 -17.54 -4.55 12.84
C SER A 255 -18.58 -3.80 11.99
N PHE A 256 -18.46 -3.82 10.67
CA PHE A 256 -19.41 -3.18 9.77
C PHE A 256 -20.71 -3.99 9.69
N PHE A 257 -20.61 -5.27 9.36
CA PHE A 257 -21.79 -6.12 9.18
C PHE A 257 -22.52 -6.40 10.48
N GLU A 258 -21.84 -6.46 11.63
CA GLU A 258 -22.48 -6.50 12.94
C GLU A 258 -23.43 -5.30 13.16
N LYS A 259 -22.97 -4.08 12.83
CA LYS A 259 -23.82 -2.89 12.93
C LYS A 259 -24.95 -2.86 11.90
N VAL A 260 -24.70 -3.35 10.69
CA VAL A 260 -25.74 -3.45 9.64
C VAL A 260 -26.80 -4.48 10.04
N THR A 261 -26.41 -5.64 10.59
CA THR A 261 -27.36 -6.63 11.09
C THR A 261 -28.14 -6.14 12.31
N ASP A 262 -27.50 -5.39 13.21
CA ASP A 262 -28.20 -4.72 14.32
C ASP A 262 -29.34 -3.82 13.83
N PHE A 263 -29.18 -3.14 12.69
CA PHE A 263 -30.27 -2.35 12.10
C PHE A 263 -31.38 -3.25 11.54
N LEU A 264 -31.03 -4.40 10.95
CA LEU A 264 -32.01 -5.38 10.46
C LEU A 264 -32.82 -6.00 11.62
N ASP A 265 -32.17 -6.30 12.76
CA ASP A 265 -32.76 -6.94 13.89
C ASP A 265 -33.64 -6.00 14.74
N LYS A 266 -33.26 -4.74 14.90
CA LYS A 266 -34.00 -3.71 15.64
C LYS A 266 -35.34 -3.34 15.00
N GLY A 267 -35.53 -3.63 13.71
CA GLY A 267 -36.82 -3.52 13.02
C GLY A 267 -37.85 -4.56 13.46
N ASN A 268 -37.50 -5.56 14.30
CA ASN A 268 -38.31 -6.72 14.62
C ASN A 268 -39.09 -6.63 15.96
N ALA A 269 -39.05 -5.52 16.69
CA ALA A 269 -39.61 -5.51 18.05
C ALA A 269 -41.15 -5.43 18.17
N VAL A 270 -41.90 -4.95 17.17
CA VAL A 270 -43.39 -5.04 17.15
C VAL A 270 -43.86 -4.90 15.69
N ILE A 271 -44.39 -6.00 15.11
CA ILE A 271 -44.91 -6.11 13.73
C ILE A 271 -43.80 -6.14 12.66
N ALA A 272 -43.67 -7.26 11.98
CA ALA A 272 -42.72 -7.62 10.95
C ALA A 272 -42.64 -6.60 9.77
N ILE A 273 -41.98 -5.47 9.99
CA ILE A 273 -41.48 -4.62 8.90
C ILE A 273 -40.00 -4.94 8.78
N ASN A 274 -39.64 -5.69 7.76
CA ASN A 274 -38.26 -6.00 7.45
C ASN A 274 -37.44 -4.69 7.33
N ALA A 275 -36.51 -4.47 8.26
CA ALA A 275 -35.62 -3.33 8.17
C ALA A 275 -34.79 -3.46 6.89
N VAL A 276 -34.67 -2.36 6.16
CA VAL A 276 -34.03 -2.29 4.86
C VAL A 276 -32.87 -1.33 4.97
N ASN A 277 -31.70 -1.75 4.50
CA ASN A 277 -30.47 -0.96 4.58
C ASN A 277 -29.93 -0.65 3.21
N ALA A 278 -29.24 0.48 3.10
CA ALA A 278 -28.37 0.76 1.97
C ALA A 278 -26.92 0.84 2.43
N ILE A 279 -26.02 0.22 1.69
CA ILE A 279 -24.58 0.29 1.88
C ILE A 279 -23.98 1.01 0.68
N ILE A 280 -23.23 2.07 0.93
CA ILE A 280 -22.52 2.83 -0.11
C ILE A 280 -21.04 2.56 0.02
N TYR A 281 -20.44 1.98 -1.02
CA TYR A 281 -19.01 1.76 -1.15
C TYR A 281 -18.38 2.96 -1.84
N LEU A 282 -17.36 3.55 -1.20
CA LEU A 282 -16.69 4.74 -1.66
C LEU A 282 -15.21 4.45 -1.93
N ASP A 283 -14.70 4.85 -3.10
CA ASP A 283 -13.29 4.72 -3.52
C ASP A 283 -12.76 6.11 -3.87
N PHE A 284 -11.57 6.46 -3.38
CA PHE A 284 -10.91 7.71 -3.74
C PHE A 284 -10.10 7.57 -5.03
N SER A 285 -10.10 8.62 -5.83
CA SER A 285 -9.23 8.72 -7.00
C SER A 285 -7.79 8.99 -6.55
N ARG A 286 -6.88 8.00 -6.76
CA ARG A 286 -5.45 8.18 -6.46
C ARG A 286 -5.15 8.70 -5.05
N ALA A 287 -5.81 8.17 -4.04
CA ALA A 287 -5.82 8.63 -2.65
C ALA A 287 -4.44 9.05 -2.11
N PHE A 288 -3.43 8.17 -2.25
CA PHE A 288 -2.07 8.44 -1.74
C PHE A 288 -1.33 9.53 -2.50
N ASP A 289 -1.64 9.77 -3.76
CA ASP A 289 -0.92 10.71 -4.62
C ASP A 289 -1.49 12.15 -4.52
N THR A 290 -2.72 12.29 -3.99
CA THR A 290 -3.46 13.55 -3.99
C THR A 290 -3.51 14.28 -2.65
N VAL A 291 -3.02 13.69 -1.55
CA VAL A 291 -3.00 14.32 -0.21
C VAL A 291 -2.29 15.69 -0.28
N PRO A 292 -2.97 16.81 -0.01
CA PRO A 292 -2.32 18.12 0.01
C PRO A 292 -1.41 18.26 1.23
N HIS A 293 -0.16 18.65 1.02
CA HIS A 293 0.83 18.71 2.09
C HIS A 293 0.48 19.76 3.15
N GLY A 294 -0.05 20.95 2.72
CA GLY A 294 -0.44 22.01 3.64
C GLY A 294 -1.55 21.57 4.59
N GLU A 295 -2.62 21.00 4.05
CA GLU A 295 -3.76 20.52 4.83
C GLU A 295 -3.36 19.36 5.76
N LEU A 296 -2.46 18.47 5.29
CA LEU A 296 -1.93 17.40 6.13
C LEU A 296 -1.21 17.97 7.36
N LEU A 297 -0.33 18.96 7.18
CA LEU A 297 0.42 19.57 8.28
C LEU A 297 -0.50 20.27 9.29
N VAL A 298 -1.54 20.97 8.83
CA VAL A 298 -2.55 21.58 9.71
C VAL A 298 -3.26 20.51 10.55
N LYS A 299 -3.56 19.34 9.97
CA LYS A 299 -4.19 18.24 10.72
C LYS A 299 -3.23 17.62 11.73
N LEU A 300 -1.94 17.48 11.40
CA LEU A 300 -0.93 16.95 12.31
C LEU A 300 -0.73 17.86 13.55
N ASP A 301 -0.68 19.18 13.35
CA ASP A 301 -0.63 20.18 14.43
C ASP A 301 -1.85 20.05 15.38
N LYS A 302 -3.07 19.98 14.81
CA LYS A 302 -4.30 19.78 15.58
C LYS A 302 -4.31 18.46 16.38
N MET A 303 -3.57 17.45 15.95
CA MET A 303 -3.45 16.19 16.66
C MET A 303 -2.46 16.24 17.83
N GLY A 304 -1.67 17.32 17.95
CA GLY A 304 -0.71 17.52 19.02
C GLY A 304 0.51 16.62 18.90
N ILE A 305 0.97 16.38 17.67
CA ILE A 305 2.22 15.66 17.41
C ILE A 305 3.39 16.56 17.81
N ASN A 306 4.48 15.94 18.31
CA ASN A 306 5.69 16.63 18.67
C ASN A 306 6.18 17.54 17.52
N ARG A 307 6.43 18.83 17.81
CA ARG A 307 6.80 19.85 16.82
C ARG A 307 8.05 19.54 16.02
N LYS A 308 9.06 18.88 16.63
CA LYS A 308 10.28 18.47 15.92
C LYS A 308 9.97 17.41 14.86
N ILE A 309 9.08 16.45 15.19
CA ILE A 309 8.63 15.42 14.26
C ILE A 309 7.79 16.05 13.13
N GLU A 310 6.88 16.95 13.45
CA GLU A 310 6.08 17.66 12.44
C GLU A 310 6.96 18.47 11.48
N ARG A 311 7.91 19.25 12.00
CA ARG A 311 8.89 19.99 11.21
C ARG A 311 9.71 19.08 10.31
N TRP A 312 10.12 17.91 10.83
CA TRP A 312 10.82 16.91 10.04
C TRP A 312 9.94 16.36 8.92
N ILE A 313 8.67 16.01 9.19
CA ILE A 313 7.70 15.55 8.20
C ILE A 313 7.48 16.62 7.11
N LYS A 314 7.30 17.90 7.50
CA LYS A 314 7.20 19.04 6.57
C LYS A 314 8.38 19.06 5.58
N ASN A 315 9.60 18.99 6.10
CA ASN A 315 10.82 19.01 5.29
C ASN A 315 11.05 17.71 4.51
N TRP A 316 10.56 16.58 5.01
CA TRP A 316 10.60 15.31 4.31
C TRP A 316 9.63 15.26 3.11
N LEU A 317 8.50 15.95 3.19
CA LEU A 317 7.55 16.10 2.09
C LEU A 317 7.98 17.15 1.07
N LYS A 318 8.69 18.19 1.49
CA LYS A 318 9.12 19.32 0.64
C LYS A 318 10.24 18.93 -0.32
N GLY A 319 10.10 19.30 -1.61
CA GLY A 319 11.14 19.12 -2.63
C GLY A 319 11.50 17.65 -2.89
N ARG A 320 10.54 16.75 -2.75
CA ARG A 320 10.70 15.34 -3.12
C ARG A 320 10.81 15.19 -4.63
N LEU A 321 11.63 14.23 -5.05
CA LEU A 321 11.78 13.86 -6.44
C LEU A 321 11.50 12.38 -6.66
N GLN A 322 10.91 12.08 -7.80
CA GLN A 322 10.66 10.70 -8.24
C GLN A 322 11.16 10.47 -9.66
N ARG A 323 11.50 9.23 -9.96
CA ARG A 323 11.75 8.73 -11.32
C ARG A 323 11.25 7.30 -11.44
N VAL A 324 10.80 6.92 -12.62
CA VAL A 324 10.33 5.54 -12.87
C VAL A 324 11.50 4.65 -13.24
N LEU A 325 11.57 3.49 -12.60
CA LEU A 325 12.49 2.39 -12.91
C LEU A 325 11.73 1.27 -13.61
N LEU A 326 12.05 1.01 -14.87
CA LEU A 326 11.43 -0.04 -15.68
C LEU A 326 12.47 -0.90 -16.37
N LYS A 327 12.58 -2.17 -15.98
CA LYS A 327 13.54 -3.14 -16.57
C LYS A 327 14.99 -2.67 -16.63
N GLY A 328 15.42 -1.88 -15.67
CA GLY A 328 16.79 -1.33 -15.60
C GLY A 328 16.92 0.09 -16.15
N GLU A 329 15.97 0.56 -16.97
CA GLU A 329 15.93 1.92 -17.48
C GLU A 329 15.32 2.87 -16.47
N LEU A 330 15.87 4.10 -16.39
CA LEU A 330 15.45 5.15 -15.47
C LEU A 330 14.95 6.36 -16.25
N SER A 331 13.75 6.84 -15.93
CA SER A 331 13.27 8.11 -16.45
C SER A 331 14.02 9.31 -15.85
N GLY A 332 13.81 10.51 -16.38
CA GLY A 332 14.21 11.75 -15.73
C GLY A 332 13.52 11.96 -14.38
N TRP A 333 14.12 12.80 -13.52
CA TRP A 333 13.53 13.20 -12.25
C TRP A 333 12.34 14.15 -12.45
N ARG A 334 11.28 13.96 -11.64
CA ARG A 334 10.13 14.85 -11.55
C ARG A 334 9.83 15.18 -10.10
N GLU A 335 9.36 16.39 -9.86
CA GLU A 335 8.95 16.86 -8.54
C GLU A 335 7.64 16.20 -8.12
N VAL A 336 7.53 15.89 -6.80
CA VAL A 336 6.34 15.39 -6.13
C VAL A 336 5.75 16.54 -5.33
N THR A 337 4.63 17.11 -5.80
CA THR A 337 4.03 18.32 -5.24
C THR A 337 2.88 18.03 -4.27
N SER A 338 2.38 16.80 -4.25
CA SER A 338 1.34 16.34 -3.32
C SER A 338 1.50 14.85 -3.04
N GLY A 339 0.69 14.35 -2.14
CA GLY A 339 0.64 12.93 -1.79
C GLY A 339 1.67 12.50 -0.78
N VAL A 340 1.50 11.26 -0.33
CA VAL A 340 2.42 10.56 0.57
C VAL A 340 2.99 9.34 -0.13
N PRO A 341 4.31 9.06 -0.05
CA PRO A 341 4.93 8.03 -0.89
C PRO A 341 4.36 6.64 -0.61
N GLN A 342 3.71 6.04 -1.59
CA GLN A 342 3.19 4.69 -1.49
C GLN A 342 4.35 3.67 -1.47
N GLY A 343 4.73 3.20 -0.28
CA GLY A 343 5.89 2.31 -0.06
C GLY A 343 6.89 2.85 0.96
N SER A 344 6.68 4.06 1.49
CA SER A 344 7.32 4.54 2.72
C SER A 344 6.64 3.95 3.97
N VAL A 345 7.23 4.14 5.12
CA VAL A 345 6.66 3.70 6.41
C VAL A 345 5.70 4.75 6.96
N LEU A 346 6.07 6.03 6.87
CA LEU A 346 5.24 7.14 7.34
C LEU A 346 4.05 7.40 6.43
N GLY A 347 4.15 7.19 5.13
CA GLY A 347 3.08 7.51 4.19
C GLY A 347 1.74 6.90 4.56
N LEU A 348 1.74 5.66 5.06
CA LEU A 348 0.52 4.95 5.45
C LEU A 348 -0.15 5.59 6.68
N ILE A 349 0.64 5.94 7.70
CA ILE A 349 0.09 6.57 8.91
C ILE A 349 -0.35 8.00 8.62
N LEU A 350 0.43 8.76 7.85
CA LEU A 350 0.08 10.12 7.46
C LEU A 350 -1.22 10.19 6.66
N PHE A 351 -1.44 9.21 5.77
CA PHE A 351 -2.71 9.09 5.06
C PHE A 351 -3.88 8.84 6.02
N ASN A 352 -3.74 7.87 6.94
CA ASN A 352 -4.77 7.59 7.95
C ASN A 352 -5.08 8.83 8.80
N LEU A 353 -4.05 9.58 9.22
CA LEU A 353 -4.22 10.81 9.99
C LEU A 353 -4.90 11.90 9.17
N PHE A 354 -4.60 11.97 7.87
CA PHE A 354 -5.23 12.93 6.98
C PHE A 354 -6.74 12.73 6.88
N ILE A 355 -7.21 11.47 6.80
CA ILE A 355 -8.64 11.14 6.68
C ILE A 355 -9.34 10.92 8.02
N THR A 356 -8.71 11.24 9.16
CA THR A 356 -9.30 11.02 10.49
C THR A 356 -10.59 11.81 10.69
N ASP A 357 -10.69 13.01 10.15
CA ASP A 357 -11.86 13.88 10.24
C ASP A 357 -12.93 13.63 9.15
N LEU A 358 -12.73 12.64 8.29
CA LEU A 358 -13.75 12.16 7.38
C LEU A 358 -14.80 11.39 8.20
N GLY A 359 -15.97 11.96 8.40
CA GLY A 359 -17.02 11.42 9.26
C GLY A 359 -18.40 11.83 8.81
N THR A 360 -19.41 11.31 9.49
CA THR A 360 -20.82 11.63 9.31
C THR A 360 -21.34 12.39 10.51
N LYS A 361 -22.34 13.24 10.31
CA LYS A 361 -22.99 14.03 11.37
C LYS A 361 -24.32 13.41 11.81
N SER A 362 -24.99 12.70 10.91
CA SER A 362 -26.38 12.27 11.06
C SER A 362 -26.56 10.88 11.63
N GLY A 363 -25.47 10.18 12.02
CA GLY A 363 -25.54 8.91 12.74
C GLY A 363 -25.52 7.65 11.88
N SER A 364 -25.30 7.76 10.57
CA SER A 364 -25.02 6.60 9.72
C SER A 364 -23.72 5.90 10.13
N VAL A 365 -23.62 4.62 9.85
CA VAL A 365 -22.43 3.82 10.16
C VAL A 365 -21.37 4.08 9.09
N LEU A 366 -20.31 4.79 9.46
CA LEU A 366 -19.13 4.95 8.63
C LEU A 366 -18.02 4.02 9.15
N ILE A 367 -17.34 3.30 8.23
CA ILE A 367 -16.16 2.51 8.56
C ILE A 367 -15.13 2.63 7.44
N LYS A 368 -13.86 2.66 7.82
CA LYS A 368 -12.74 2.90 6.90
C LYS A 368 -11.70 1.78 6.97
N PHE A 369 -11.13 1.45 5.81
CA PHE A 369 -9.95 0.62 5.70
C PHE A 369 -8.96 1.28 4.73
N VAL A 370 -8.11 2.15 5.25
CA VAL A 370 -7.25 3.06 4.48
C VAL A 370 -8.14 3.98 3.63
N ASP A 371 -8.09 3.87 2.31
CA ASP A 371 -8.88 4.61 1.32
C ASP A 371 -10.25 3.99 1.05
N ASP A 372 -10.43 2.68 1.27
CA ASP A 372 -11.73 2.03 1.14
C ASP A 372 -12.66 2.50 2.27
N THR A 373 -13.77 3.12 1.94
CA THR A 373 -14.74 3.70 2.87
C THR A 373 -16.13 3.14 2.60
N LYS A 374 -16.85 2.78 3.66
CA LYS A 374 -18.23 2.27 3.59
C LYS A 374 -19.14 3.11 4.47
N LEU A 375 -20.25 3.52 3.90
CA LEU A 375 -21.34 4.20 4.59
C LEU A 375 -22.56 3.29 4.59
N GLY A 376 -23.13 3.01 5.74
CA GLY A 376 -24.33 2.17 5.88
C GLY A 376 -25.39 2.85 6.71
N GLY A 377 -26.65 2.72 6.31
CA GLY A 377 -27.77 3.27 7.04
C GLY A 377 -29.09 2.58 6.75
N ILE A 378 -30.09 2.85 7.59
CA ILE A 378 -31.46 2.43 7.39
C ILE A 378 -32.01 3.13 6.14
N ALA A 379 -32.86 2.44 5.36
CA ALA A 379 -33.45 2.97 4.13
C ALA A 379 -34.92 2.54 3.95
N ASN A 380 -35.69 2.52 5.05
CA ASN A 380 -37.09 2.11 5.05
C ASN A 380 -38.03 3.20 4.52
N LEU A 381 -37.80 4.43 4.92
CA LEU A 381 -38.63 5.59 4.62
C LEU A 381 -37.83 6.61 3.81
N GLU A 382 -38.52 7.54 3.17
CA GLU A 382 -37.88 8.67 2.48
C GLU A 382 -36.98 9.50 3.41
N LYS A 383 -37.43 9.68 4.67
CA LYS A 383 -36.64 10.35 5.68
C LYS A 383 -35.30 9.66 5.95
N ASP A 384 -35.29 8.33 5.97
CA ASP A 384 -34.03 7.57 6.17
C ASP A 384 -33.11 7.72 4.99
N ARG A 385 -33.66 7.72 3.75
CA ARG A 385 -32.92 8.04 2.54
C ARG A 385 -32.28 9.43 2.60
N ASP A 386 -33.06 10.43 3.05
CA ASP A 386 -32.59 11.82 3.13
C ASP A 386 -31.42 11.95 4.12
N ILE A 387 -31.48 11.30 5.27
CA ILE A 387 -30.39 11.24 6.26
C ILE A 387 -29.11 10.63 5.62
N LEU A 388 -29.25 9.51 4.91
CA LEU A 388 -28.11 8.86 4.30
C LEU A 388 -27.53 9.71 3.12
N GLN A 389 -28.40 10.44 2.40
CA GLN A 389 -27.98 11.37 1.37
C GLN A 389 -27.26 12.59 1.96
N GLU A 390 -27.75 13.15 3.07
CA GLU A 390 -27.08 14.26 3.78
C GLU A 390 -25.68 13.86 4.25
N ASP A 391 -25.52 12.65 4.83
CA ASP A 391 -24.20 12.14 5.22
C ASP A 391 -23.29 11.96 4.00
N LEU A 392 -23.83 11.52 2.88
CA LEU A 392 -23.08 11.38 1.62
C LEU A 392 -22.63 12.75 1.08
N ASP A 393 -23.50 13.76 1.16
CA ASP A 393 -23.19 15.13 0.77
C ASP A 393 -22.13 15.76 1.69
N ASP A 394 -22.16 15.48 3.00
CA ASP A 394 -21.09 15.86 3.93
C ASP A 394 -19.74 15.25 3.56
N LEU A 395 -19.71 13.98 3.13
CA LEU A 395 -18.49 13.34 2.64
C LEU A 395 -17.99 13.99 1.35
N VAL A 396 -18.88 14.38 0.43
CA VAL A 396 -18.53 15.14 -0.78
C VAL A 396 -17.96 16.51 -0.44
N ASN A 397 -18.58 17.21 0.51
CA ASN A 397 -18.10 18.52 0.98
C ASN A 397 -16.71 18.42 1.61
N TRP A 398 -16.48 17.37 2.43
CA TRP A 398 -15.17 17.07 2.99
C TRP A 398 -14.14 16.82 1.88
N SER A 399 -14.51 16.01 0.88
CA SER A 399 -13.68 15.66 -0.27
C SER A 399 -13.23 16.90 -1.05
N ASN A 400 -14.17 17.84 -1.31
CA ASN A 400 -13.89 19.09 -2.00
C ASN A 400 -12.97 20.00 -1.18
N SER A 401 -13.26 20.17 0.12
CA SER A 401 -12.48 21.00 1.05
C SER A 401 -11.05 20.48 1.23
N ASN A 402 -10.87 19.16 1.23
CA ASN A 402 -9.58 18.51 1.37
C ASN A 402 -8.89 18.17 0.03
N LYS A 403 -9.44 18.64 -1.11
CA LYS A 403 -8.89 18.42 -2.47
C LYS A 403 -8.63 16.96 -2.80
N MET A 404 -9.40 16.04 -2.21
CA MET A 404 -9.37 14.61 -2.48
C MET A 404 -10.67 14.16 -3.13
N LYS A 405 -10.62 13.77 -4.39
CA LYS A 405 -11.83 13.39 -5.15
C LYS A 405 -12.18 11.92 -4.99
N PHE A 406 -13.46 11.62 -4.78
CA PHE A 406 -13.98 10.28 -4.95
C PHE A 406 -13.93 9.86 -6.43
N ASN A 407 -13.81 8.55 -6.65
CA ASN A 407 -13.96 7.97 -7.98
C ASN A 407 -15.43 7.55 -8.16
N SER A 408 -16.25 8.46 -8.66
CA SER A 408 -17.70 8.25 -8.77
C SER A 408 -18.08 7.00 -9.59
N GLU A 409 -17.30 6.64 -10.61
CA GLU A 409 -17.53 5.44 -11.42
C GLU A 409 -17.33 4.13 -10.68
N LYS A 410 -16.57 4.14 -9.58
CA LYS A 410 -16.35 2.97 -8.72
C LYS A 410 -17.19 2.96 -7.46
N CYS A 411 -17.79 4.10 -7.13
CA CYS A 411 -18.69 4.20 -5.99
C CYS A 411 -20.03 3.56 -6.34
N LYS A 412 -20.53 2.69 -5.47
CA LYS A 412 -21.76 1.92 -5.72
C LYS A 412 -22.64 1.87 -4.50
N VAL A 413 -23.91 1.61 -4.69
CA VAL A 413 -24.87 1.35 -3.63
C VAL A 413 -25.39 -0.08 -3.71
N MET A 414 -25.41 -0.76 -2.58
CA MET A 414 -26.02 -2.09 -2.41
C MET A 414 -27.21 -1.99 -1.47
N HIS A 415 -28.34 -2.53 -1.89
CA HIS A 415 -29.57 -2.55 -1.10
C HIS A 415 -29.73 -3.91 -0.43
N LEU A 416 -29.96 -3.91 0.88
CA LEU A 416 -30.16 -5.11 1.68
C LEU A 416 -31.57 -5.15 2.26
N GLY A 417 -32.09 -6.35 2.46
CA GLY A 417 -33.39 -6.60 3.07
C GLY A 417 -34.50 -6.88 2.07
N ILE A 418 -35.56 -7.54 2.56
CA ILE A 418 -36.75 -7.91 1.76
C ILE A 418 -37.65 -6.68 1.66
N ASN A 419 -38.20 -6.40 0.47
CA ASN A 419 -39.03 -5.23 0.17
C ASN A 419 -38.29 -3.88 0.23
N ASN A 420 -36.99 -3.86 -0.10
CA ASN A 420 -36.23 -2.63 -0.23
C ASN A 420 -36.85 -1.73 -1.32
N LYS A 421 -37.05 -0.45 -1.01
CA LYS A 421 -37.56 0.55 -1.97
C LYS A 421 -36.54 0.95 -3.03
N ASN A 422 -35.28 0.50 -2.86
CA ASN A 422 -34.17 0.76 -3.77
C ASN A 422 -34.00 2.26 -4.09
N PHE A 423 -33.98 3.10 -3.05
CA PHE A 423 -33.81 4.52 -3.21
C PHE A 423 -32.51 4.85 -3.97
N SER A 424 -32.56 5.83 -4.85
CA SER A 424 -31.38 6.31 -5.55
C SER A 424 -30.59 7.30 -4.69
N TYR A 425 -29.25 7.19 -4.77
CA TYR A 425 -28.31 8.08 -4.06
C TYR A 425 -27.39 8.76 -5.05
N LYS A 426 -26.92 9.97 -4.70
CA LYS A 426 -26.03 10.77 -5.53
C LYS A 426 -24.74 11.10 -4.79
N LEU A 427 -23.62 10.97 -5.46
CA LEU A 427 -22.32 11.44 -4.99
C LEU A 427 -21.99 12.75 -5.73
N GLY A 428 -22.35 13.89 -5.14
CA GLY A 428 -22.37 15.16 -5.83
C GLY A 428 -23.41 15.18 -6.97
N THR A 429 -22.95 15.33 -8.22
CA THR A 429 -23.83 15.30 -9.41
C THR A 429 -24.01 13.91 -10.01
N HIS A 430 -23.21 12.93 -9.58
CA HIS A 430 -23.20 11.57 -10.14
C HIS A 430 -24.18 10.66 -9.39
N GLN A 431 -25.11 10.02 -10.10
CA GLN A 431 -25.99 9.01 -9.53
C GLN A 431 -25.22 7.71 -9.35
N LEU A 432 -25.26 7.14 -8.14
CA LEU A 432 -24.57 5.89 -7.85
C LEU A 432 -25.22 4.70 -8.55
N GLU A 433 -24.38 3.82 -9.09
CA GLU A 433 -24.83 2.56 -9.69
C GLU A 433 -25.23 1.58 -8.60
N VAL A 434 -26.37 0.89 -8.79
CA VAL A 434 -26.84 -0.16 -7.89
C VAL A 434 -26.08 -1.46 -8.22
N THR A 435 -25.64 -2.16 -7.20
CA THR A 435 -25.00 -3.48 -7.33
C THR A 435 -25.67 -4.50 -6.44
N GLU A 436 -25.73 -5.75 -6.90
CA GLU A 436 -26.23 -6.89 -6.13
C GLU A 436 -25.11 -7.61 -5.38
N GLU A 437 -23.87 -7.38 -5.81
CA GLU A 437 -22.66 -7.94 -5.19
C GLU A 437 -21.50 -6.95 -5.27
N GLU A 438 -20.65 -6.92 -4.24
CA GLU A 438 -19.43 -6.13 -4.24
C GLU A 438 -18.26 -6.89 -3.60
N LYS A 439 -17.05 -6.66 -4.11
CA LYS A 439 -15.84 -7.26 -3.55
C LYS A 439 -15.24 -6.37 -2.48
N ASP A 440 -15.63 -6.59 -1.25
CA ASP A 440 -15.22 -5.83 -0.08
C ASP A 440 -13.99 -6.47 0.59
N LEU A 441 -12.86 -5.78 0.60
CA LEU A 441 -11.57 -6.24 1.18
C LEU A 441 -11.17 -7.68 0.82
N GLY A 442 -11.55 -8.11 -0.38
CA GLY A 442 -11.24 -9.43 -0.92
C GLY A 442 -12.29 -10.50 -0.69
N VAL A 443 -13.36 -10.21 0.03
CA VAL A 443 -14.54 -11.05 0.24
C VAL A 443 -15.65 -10.57 -0.69
N LEU A 444 -16.37 -11.48 -1.34
CA LEU A 444 -17.57 -11.18 -2.09
C LEU A 444 -18.73 -11.06 -1.09
N VAL A 445 -19.42 -9.98 -1.12
CA VAL A 445 -20.57 -9.66 -0.27
C VAL A 445 -21.81 -9.54 -1.14
#